data_7c6ab57be67275d9aaab9326d1c82c96
#
_entry.id   7c6ab57be67275d9aaab9326d1c82c96
#
_cell.length_a   1.000
_cell.length_b   1.000
_cell.length_c   1.000
_cell.angle_alpha   90.00
_cell.angle_beta   90.00
_cell.angle_gamma   90.00
#
_symmetry.space_group_name_H-M   'P 1'
#
loop_
_entity.id
_entity.type
_entity.pdbx_description
1 polymer ?
#
loop_
_entity_poly.entity_id
_entity_poly.type
_entity_poly.pdbx_seq_one_letter_code
_entity_poly.pdbx_strand_id
1 'polypeptide(L)'
;HYRLDIRQYQQVTAVTGSDGAFQVLTVDSHQKEHQYTAKKIVVATGYYDRANRIGVPGEDLPKVMHYYGEPHPYFDTDVLIVGGKNSAAIAALELWRRGARVTMVHRGPEIHQNVKYWIKPDIENRIRNSEVTAYFNSTVVEILPEAARIKTPTGEKTLKNDFVFALTGYHPDYDFLKALGIRMQAPDMRPVCDPQTFESNVPGIYLAGVIVAGAK
;
A
#
# COMPACT_ATOMS: atom_id res chain seq x y z
N HIS A 1 11.48 12.22 -28.60
CA HIS A 1 11.42 10.88 -28.03
C HIS A 1 12.75 10.59 -27.33
N TYR A 2 12.70 10.42 -26.00
CA TYR A 2 13.86 10.01 -25.22
C TYR A 2 14.08 8.50 -25.43
N ARG A 3 15.29 8.09 -25.85
CA ARG A 3 15.70 6.69 -25.87
C ARG A 3 16.22 6.34 -24.48
N LEU A 4 15.35 5.75 -23.63
CA LEU A 4 15.72 5.27 -22.32
C LEU A 4 16.15 3.80 -22.41
N ASP A 5 17.25 3.45 -21.76
CA ASP A 5 17.64 2.05 -21.53
C ASP A 5 16.88 1.56 -20.27
N ILE A 6 15.82 0.78 -20.48
CA ILE A 6 14.97 0.29 -19.40
C ILE A 6 15.33 -1.15 -19.07
N ARG A 7 15.67 -1.41 -17.81
CA ARG A 7 15.98 -2.72 -17.26
C ARG A 7 14.82 -3.18 -16.39
N GLN A 8 13.91 -3.94 -16.97
CA GLN A 8 12.74 -4.48 -16.25
C GLN A 8 13.15 -5.65 -15.36
N TYR A 9 12.35 -5.90 -14.30
CA TYR A 9 12.52 -7.02 -13.37
C TYR A 9 13.89 -7.08 -12.70
N GLN A 10 14.48 -5.91 -12.46
CA GLN A 10 15.72 -5.78 -11.70
C GLN A 10 15.46 -4.97 -10.41
N GLN A 11 15.67 -5.61 -9.29
CA GLN A 11 15.58 -4.97 -7.99
C GLN A 11 16.94 -4.40 -7.61
N VAL A 12 17.00 -3.11 -7.28
CA VAL A 12 18.20 -2.50 -6.69
C VAL A 12 18.34 -3.00 -5.26
N THR A 13 19.47 -3.63 -4.97
CA THR A 13 19.80 -4.20 -3.65
C THR A 13 20.77 -3.35 -2.85
N ALA A 14 21.67 -2.65 -3.53
CA ALA A 14 22.64 -1.75 -2.88
C ALA A 14 23.07 -0.62 -3.81
N VAL A 15 23.42 0.50 -3.21
CA VAL A 15 24.10 1.62 -3.85
C VAL A 15 25.26 2.03 -2.97
N THR A 16 26.45 2.13 -3.54
CA THR A 16 27.69 2.54 -2.85
C THR A 16 28.41 3.61 -3.65
N GLY A 17 29.47 4.17 -3.12
CA GLY A 17 30.23 5.25 -3.78
C GLY A 17 29.73 6.63 -3.44
N SER A 18 30.02 7.60 -4.29
CA SER A 18 29.70 9.02 -4.07
C SER A 18 29.31 9.70 -5.37
N ASP A 19 28.95 10.96 -5.30
CA ASP A 19 28.60 11.79 -6.45
C ASP A 19 29.63 11.67 -7.58
N GLY A 20 29.15 11.37 -8.78
CA GLY A 20 29.95 11.14 -9.97
C GLY A 20 30.48 9.72 -10.14
N ALA A 21 30.45 8.85 -9.10
CA ALA A 21 31.05 7.50 -9.11
C ALA A 21 30.26 6.46 -8.30
N PHE A 22 28.94 6.43 -8.44
CA PHE A 22 28.11 5.42 -7.79
C PHE A 22 28.25 4.03 -8.43
N GLN A 23 28.21 3.01 -7.58
CA GLN A 23 28.04 1.61 -7.93
C GLN A 23 26.65 1.16 -7.53
N VAL A 24 25.86 0.60 -8.46
CA VAL A 24 24.50 0.12 -8.23
C VAL A 24 24.47 -1.38 -8.43
N LEU A 25 24.13 -2.11 -7.38
CA LEU A 25 23.92 -3.56 -7.45
C LEU A 25 22.43 -3.84 -7.62
N THR A 26 22.12 -4.77 -8.52
CA THR A 26 20.74 -5.23 -8.74
C THR A 26 20.68 -6.74 -8.83
N VAL A 27 19.52 -7.30 -8.54
CA VAL A 27 19.20 -8.72 -8.73
C VAL A 27 17.99 -8.81 -9.68
N ASP A 28 18.10 -9.67 -10.70
CA ASP A 28 17.01 -9.90 -11.66
C ASP A 28 16.04 -11.00 -11.17
N SER A 29 14.97 -11.26 -11.95
CA SER A 29 13.99 -12.30 -11.65
C SER A 29 14.54 -13.72 -11.59
N HIS A 30 15.73 -13.96 -12.13
CA HIS A 30 16.44 -15.24 -12.08
C HIS A 30 17.48 -15.31 -10.96
N GLN A 31 17.46 -14.36 -10.02
CA GLN A 31 18.40 -14.23 -8.90
C GLN A 31 19.87 -13.98 -9.37
N LYS A 32 20.05 -13.48 -10.57
CA LYS A 32 21.37 -13.11 -11.08
C LYS A 32 21.69 -11.68 -10.67
N GLU A 33 22.89 -11.49 -10.15
CA GLU A 33 23.42 -10.19 -9.79
C GLU A 33 23.95 -9.44 -11.01
N HIS A 34 23.70 -8.13 -11.04
CA HIS A 34 24.24 -7.20 -12.02
C HIS A 34 24.80 -5.98 -11.32
N GLN A 35 25.83 -5.38 -11.90
CA GLN A 35 26.48 -4.19 -11.39
C GLN A 35 26.49 -3.11 -12.46
N TYR A 36 26.10 -1.90 -12.06
CA TYR A 36 26.08 -0.72 -12.90
C TYR A 36 26.87 0.41 -12.25
N THR A 37 27.37 1.32 -13.08
CA THR A 37 27.96 2.58 -12.62
C THR A 37 27.06 3.74 -13.01
N ALA A 38 26.94 4.73 -12.12
CA ALA A 38 26.15 5.91 -12.37
C ALA A 38 26.83 7.18 -11.84
N LYS A 39 26.74 8.27 -12.59
CA LYS A 39 27.19 9.58 -12.11
C LYS A 39 26.20 10.22 -11.14
N LYS A 40 24.91 10.02 -11.40
CA LYS A 40 23.80 10.54 -10.60
C LYS A 40 22.74 9.46 -10.47
N ILE A 41 21.99 9.50 -9.39
CA ILE A 41 20.88 8.58 -9.11
C ILE A 41 19.61 9.40 -8.90
N VAL A 42 18.52 8.95 -9.51
CA VAL A 42 17.17 9.47 -9.26
C VAL A 42 16.33 8.34 -8.67
N VAL A 43 15.89 8.51 -7.42
CA VAL A 43 14.98 7.58 -6.75
C VAL A 43 13.55 8.02 -7.02
N ALA A 44 12.80 7.19 -7.76
CA ALA A 44 11.42 7.44 -8.16
C ALA A 44 10.52 6.22 -7.86
N THR A 45 10.79 5.51 -6.77
CA THR A 45 10.14 4.25 -6.38
C THR A 45 8.66 4.42 -6.01
N GLY A 46 8.21 5.65 -5.80
CA GLY A 46 6.84 5.89 -5.41
C GLY A 46 6.60 5.63 -3.93
N TYR A 47 5.39 5.14 -3.60
CA TYR A 47 5.00 5.01 -2.21
C TYR A 47 4.05 3.79 -1.98
N TYR A 48 4.04 2.86 -2.93
CA TYR A 48 3.20 1.66 -2.89
C TYR A 48 4.00 0.41 -2.51
N ASP A 49 5.18 0.61 -1.88
CA ASP A 49 6.14 -0.47 -1.66
C ASP A 49 5.79 -1.32 -0.44
N ARG A 50 5.37 -0.68 0.64
CA ARG A 50 5.09 -1.34 1.92
C ARG A 50 3.67 -1.04 2.38
N ALA A 51 2.89 -2.09 2.67
CA ALA A 51 1.57 -1.94 3.23
C ALA A 51 1.64 -1.56 4.72
N ASN A 52 0.77 -0.63 5.13
CA ASN A 52 0.58 -0.33 6.54
C ASN A 52 -0.10 -1.53 7.23
N ARG A 53 0.56 -2.11 8.20
CA ARG A 53 0.04 -3.23 8.98
C ARG A 53 -1.05 -2.76 9.96
N ILE A 54 -2.04 -3.60 10.20
CA ILE A 54 -3.07 -3.36 11.24
C ILE A 54 -2.46 -3.59 12.64
N GLY A 55 -1.53 -4.53 12.75
CA GLY A 55 -0.86 -4.88 14.00
C GLY A 55 -1.72 -5.73 14.94
N VAL A 56 -2.56 -6.60 14.39
CA VAL A 56 -3.44 -7.47 15.19
C VAL A 56 -3.02 -8.94 15.08
N PRO A 57 -3.32 -9.78 16.09
CA PRO A 57 -3.12 -11.22 16.00
C PRO A 57 -3.81 -11.80 14.75
N GLY A 58 -3.12 -12.70 14.05
CA GLY A 58 -3.61 -13.36 12.85
C GLY A 58 -3.47 -12.56 11.56
N GLU A 59 -2.85 -11.39 11.57
CA GLU A 59 -2.60 -10.61 10.34
C GLU A 59 -1.65 -11.32 9.37
N ASP A 60 -0.83 -12.27 9.84
CA ASP A 60 0.07 -13.08 9.02
C ASP A 60 -0.55 -14.38 8.47
N LEU A 61 -1.83 -14.61 8.72
CA LEU A 61 -2.53 -15.78 8.14
C LEU A 61 -2.53 -15.71 6.62
N PRO A 62 -2.41 -16.85 5.90
CA PRO A 62 -2.34 -16.90 4.44
C PRO A 62 -3.55 -16.28 3.72
N LYS A 63 -4.70 -16.17 4.40
CA LYS A 63 -5.91 -15.54 3.87
C LYS A 63 -5.89 -14.02 3.93
N VAL A 64 -4.87 -13.40 4.55
CA VAL A 64 -4.76 -11.93 4.70
C VAL A 64 -3.87 -11.38 3.61
N MET A 65 -4.41 -10.47 2.82
CA MET A 65 -3.72 -9.81 1.73
C MET A 65 -3.70 -8.30 1.95
N HIS A 66 -2.57 -7.68 1.65
CA HIS A 66 -2.39 -6.23 1.75
C HIS A 66 -2.47 -5.52 0.39
N TYR A 67 -2.46 -6.30 -0.69
CA TYR A 67 -2.57 -5.81 -2.06
C TYR A 67 -3.75 -6.49 -2.73
N TYR A 68 -4.54 -5.70 -3.43
CA TYR A 68 -5.65 -6.19 -4.23
C TYR A 68 -5.21 -6.31 -5.70
N GLY A 69 -5.46 -7.45 -6.30
CA GLY A 69 -5.14 -7.72 -7.69
C GLY A 69 -6.40 -7.81 -8.55
N GLU A 70 -7.07 -8.95 -8.50
CA GLU A 70 -8.25 -9.22 -9.32
C GLU A 70 -9.34 -9.96 -8.54
N PRO A 71 -10.64 -9.83 -8.91
CA PRO A 71 -11.75 -10.34 -8.08
C PRO A 71 -12.15 -11.80 -8.32
N HIS A 72 -11.80 -12.42 -9.45
CA HIS A 72 -12.36 -13.74 -9.84
C HIS A 72 -12.11 -14.87 -8.86
N PRO A 73 -10.93 -14.98 -8.19
CA PRO A 73 -10.67 -16.04 -7.22
C PRO A 73 -11.61 -16.04 -6.00
N TYR A 74 -12.32 -14.93 -5.79
CA TYR A 74 -13.15 -14.70 -4.59
C TYR A 74 -14.65 -14.86 -4.86
N PHE A 75 -15.04 -15.41 -6.03
CA PHE A 75 -16.44 -15.71 -6.34
C PHE A 75 -17.06 -16.61 -5.27
N ASP A 76 -18.29 -16.26 -4.83
CA ASP A 76 -19.07 -16.99 -3.81
C ASP A 76 -18.35 -17.19 -2.46
N THR A 77 -17.41 -16.31 -2.11
CA THR A 77 -16.71 -16.34 -0.82
C THR A 77 -17.09 -15.14 0.08
N ASP A 78 -16.83 -15.28 1.37
CA ASP A 78 -17.01 -14.22 2.37
C ASP A 78 -15.73 -13.41 2.48
N VAL A 79 -15.72 -12.17 1.99
CA VAL A 79 -14.55 -11.31 1.96
C VAL A 79 -14.68 -10.14 2.93
N LEU A 80 -13.71 -10.02 3.85
CA LEU A 80 -13.57 -8.89 4.74
C LEU A 80 -12.58 -7.88 4.17
N ILE A 81 -13.00 -6.62 4.05
CA ILE A 81 -12.13 -5.50 3.65
C ILE A 81 -11.92 -4.56 4.82
N VAL A 82 -10.67 -4.34 5.21
CA VAL A 82 -10.28 -3.37 6.24
C VAL A 82 -9.77 -2.11 5.56
N GLY A 83 -10.54 -1.04 5.64
CA GLY A 83 -10.23 0.24 5.01
C GLY A 83 -11.48 1.01 4.59
N GLY A 84 -11.31 2.27 4.21
CA GLY A 84 -12.41 3.14 3.79
C GLY A 84 -11.99 4.21 2.79
N LYS A 85 -10.79 4.09 2.18
CA LYS A 85 -10.29 4.97 1.12
C LYS A 85 -10.40 4.30 -0.25
N ASN A 86 -9.77 4.88 -1.28
CA ASN A 86 -9.90 4.45 -2.67
C ASN A 86 -9.67 2.95 -2.90
N SER A 87 -8.58 2.38 -2.40
CA SER A 87 -8.26 0.96 -2.62
C SER A 87 -9.34 0.05 -2.05
N ALA A 88 -9.82 0.33 -0.83
CA ALA A 88 -10.87 -0.46 -0.19
C ALA A 88 -12.22 -0.33 -0.93
N ALA A 89 -12.61 0.89 -1.34
CA ALA A 89 -13.85 1.10 -2.07
C ALA A 89 -13.85 0.43 -3.45
N ILE A 90 -12.73 0.52 -4.18
CA ILE A 90 -12.58 -0.13 -5.49
C ILE A 90 -12.64 -1.65 -5.33
N ALA A 91 -11.84 -2.22 -4.41
CA ALA A 91 -11.84 -3.66 -4.16
C ALA A 91 -13.24 -4.17 -3.76
N ALA A 92 -13.95 -3.44 -2.88
CA ALA A 92 -15.30 -3.79 -2.47
C ALA A 92 -16.28 -3.87 -3.64
N LEU A 93 -16.26 -2.86 -4.52
CA LEU A 93 -17.12 -2.83 -5.70
C LEU A 93 -16.79 -3.92 -6.70
N GLU A 94 -15.52 -4.17 -6.97
CA GLU A 94 -15.10 -5.19 -7.93
C GLU A 94 -15.40 -6.60 -7.44
N LEU A 95 -15.11 -6.90 -6.18
CA LEU A 95 -15.43 -8.17 -5.53
C LEU A 95 -16.93 -8.43 -5.51
N TRP A 96 -17.74 -7.45 -5.08
CA TRP A 96 -19.19 -7.54 -5.07
C TRP A 96 -19.74 -7.79 -6.48
N ARG A 97 -19.30 -7.06 -7.50
CA ARG A 97 -19.71 -7.25 -8.89
C ARG A 97 -19.41 -8.66 -9.44
N ARG A 98 -18.43 -9.33 -8.86
CA ARG A 98 -18.03 -10.69 -9.22
C ARG A 98 -18.59 -11.76 -8.28
N GLY A 99 -19.56 -11.40 -7.44
CA GLY A 99 -20.34 -12.35 -6.64
C GLY A 99 -19.73 -12.73 -5.29
N ALA A 100 -18.72 -12.01 -4.81
CA ALA A 100 -18.27 -12.16 -3.44
C ALA A 100 -19.26 -11.50 -2.47
N ARG A 101 -19.42 -12.07 -1.28
CA ARG A 101 -20.12 -11.45 -0.14
C ARG A 101 -19.15 -10.53 0.61
N VAL A 102 -19.30 -9.25 0.39
CA VAL A 102 -18.33 -8.25 0.87
C VAL A 102 -18.79 -7.60 2.18
N THR A 103 -17.91 -7.63 3.17
CA THR A 103 -18.04 -6.86 4.42
C THR A 103 -16.87 -5.89 4.56
N MET A 104 -17.15 -4.62 4.81
CA MET A 104 -16.16 -3.58 5.06
C MET A 104 -16.10 -3.23 6.55
N VAL A 105 -14.88 -3.02 7.07
CA VAL A 105 -14.63 -2.49 8.41
C VAL A 105 -13.78 -1.23 8.29
N HIS A 106 -14.29 -0.12 8.78
CA HIS A 106 -13.60 1.16 8.72
C HIS A 106 -13.65 1.91 10.06
N ARG A 107 -12.50 2.42 10.50
CA ARG A 107 -12.37 3.18 11.74
C ARG A 107 -13.04 4.56 11.71
N GLY A 108 -13.27 5.11 10.53
CA GLY A 108 -13.98 6.38 10.35
C GLY A 108 -15.50 6.20 10.35
N PRO A 109 -16.25 7.32 10.43
CA PRO A 109 -17.71 7.30 10.52
C PRO A 109 -18.40 6.98 9.19
N GLU A 110 -17.71 7.08 8.08
CA GLU A 110 -18.24 6.90 6.72
C GLU A 110 -17.11 6.57 5.73
N ILE A 111 -17.47 6.29 4.49
CA ILE A 111 -16.49 6.22 3.38
C ILE A 111 -15.76 7.55 3.27
N HIS A 112 -14.43 7.48 3.24
CA HIS A 112 -13.58 8.66 3.33
C HIS A 112 -13.89 9.68 2.22
N GLN A 113 -13.91 10.98 2.58
CA GLN A 113 -14.27 12.07 1.65
C GLN A 113 -13.37 12.14 0.39
N ASN A 114 -12.11 11.72 0.49
CA ASN A 114 -11.14 11.72 -0.61
C ASN A 114 -11.25 10.48 -1.52
N VAL A 115 -12.28 9.64 -1.37
CA VAL A 115 -12.58 8.62 -2.37
C VAL A 115 -13.03 9.33 -3.63
N LYS A 116 -12.51 8.88 -4.78
CA LYS A 116 -12.76 9.48 -6.09
C LYS A 116 -14.25 9.68 -6.32
N TYR A 117 -14.63 10.86 -6.81
CA TYR A 117 -16.03 11.29 -6.94
C TYR A 117 -16.90 10.34 -7.80
N TRP A 118 -16.29 9.56 -8.69
CA TRP A 118 -16.99 8.55 -9.49
C TRP A 118 -17.07 7.16 -8.85
N ILE A 119 -16.33 6.92 -7.75
CA ILE A 119 -16.35 5.67 -6.98
C ILE A 119 -17.25 5.80 -5.75
N LYS A 120 -17.16 6.95 -5.06
CA LYS A 120 -17.84 7.17 -3.79
C LYS A 120 -19.35 6.94 -3.85
N PRO A 121 -20.10 7.50 -4.83
CA PRO A 121 -21.55 7.31 -4.89
C PRO A 121 -21.95 5.84 -5.12
N ASP A 122 -21.17 5.07 -5.86
CA ASP A 122 -21.50 3.68 -6.12
C ASP A 122 -21.31 2.82 -4.87
N ILE A 123 -20.18 2.92 -4.17
CA ILE A 123 -19.99 2.15 -2.92
C ILE A 123 -21.01 2.55 -1.84
N GLU A 124 -21.33 3.83 -1.70
CA GLU A 124 -22.35 4.30 -0.75
C GLU A 124 -23.74 3.75 -1.09
N ASN A 125 -24.09 3.65 -2.38
CA ASN A 125 -25.35 3.05 -2.82
C ASN A 125 -25.38 1.54 -2.50
N ARG A 126 -24.28 0.80 -2.75
CA ARG A 126 -24.21 -0.65 -2.39
C ARG A 126 -24.37 -0.86 -0.90
N ILE A 127 -23.77 0.00 -0.08
CA ILE A 127 -23.90 -0.07 1.40
C ILE A 127 -25.34 0.24 1.81
N ARG A 128 -25.94 1.31 1.27
CA ARG A 128 -27.33 1.70 1.58
C ARG A 128 -28.33 0.60 1.21
N ASN A 129 -28.09 -0.09 0.10
CA ASN A 129 -28.95 -1.19 -0.36
C ASN A 129 -28.65 -2.53 0.32
N SER A 130 -27.72 -2.56 1.30
CA SER A 130 -27.28 -3.78 1.98
C SER A 130 -26.64 -4.84 1.05
N GLU A 131 -26.17 -4.42 -0.12
CA GLU A 131 -25.43 -5.27 -1.07
C GLU A 131 -23.96 -5.43 -0.66
N VAL A 132 -23.43 -4.45 0.05
CA VAL A 132 -22.14 -4.50 0.76
C VAL A 132 -22.41 -4.16 2.22
N THR A 133 -22.01 -5.03 3.14
CA THR A 133 -22.12 -4.75 4.59
C THR A 133 -20.99 -3.83 5.02
N ALA A 134 -21.27 -2.79 5.82
CA ALA A 134 -20.23 -1.90 6.32
C ALA A 134 -20.34 -1.66 7.82
N TYR A 135 -19.22 -1.78 8.53
CA TYR A 135 -19.07 -1.42 9.94
C TYR A 135 -18.17 -0.20 10.03
N PHE A 136 -18.78 0.97 10.25
CA PHE A 136 -18.08 2.22 10.50
C PHE A 136 -17.77 2.40 11.99
N ASN A 137 -16.85 3.33 12.32
CA ASN A 137 -16.34 3.53 13.68
C ASN A 137 -15.88 2.22 14.33
N SER A 138 -15.34 1.31 13.51
CA SER A 138 -15.05 -0.07 13.88
C SER A 138 -13.64 -0.45 13.50
N THR A 139 -13.02 -1.34 14.27
CA THR A 139 -11.66 -1.81 14.06
C THR A 139 -11.59 -3.32 14.19
N VAL A 140 -10.72 -3.95 13.39
CA VAL A 140 -10.38 -5.35 13.58
C VAL A 140 -9.50 -5.47 14.82
N VAL A 141 -9.75 -6.45 15.68
CA VAL A 141 -8.97 -6.74 16.88
C VAL A 141 -8.24 -8.07 16.83
N GLU A 142 -8.72 -9.00 16.01
CA GLU A 142 -8.07 -10.29 15.76
C GLU A 142 -8.59 -10.90 14.47
N ILE A 143 -7.71 -11.64 13.75
CA ILE A 143 -8.07 -12.43 12.58
C ILE A 143 -7.86 -13.91 12.92
N LEU A 144 -8.90 -14.71 12.75
CA LEU A 144 -8.94 -16.14 12.99
C LEU A 144 -8.98 -16.90 11.66
N PRO A 145 -8.73 -18.22 11.60
CA PRO A 145 -8.73 -18.98 10.35
C PRO A 145 -10.01 -18.83 9.52
N GLU A 146 -11.19 -18.79 10.16
CA GLU A 146 -12.49 -18.71 9.46
C GLU A 146 -13.30 -17.45 9.79
N ALA A 147 -12.74 -16.53 10.61
CA ALA A 147 -13.45 -15.35 11.05
C ALA A 147 -12.49 -14.18 11.37
N ALA A 148 -13.06 -13.03 11.70
CA ALA A 148 -12.36 -11.93 12.32
C ALA A 148 -13.20 -11.34 13.46
N ARG A 149 -12.56 -10.98 14.57
CA ARG A 149 -13.19 -10.23 15.64
C ARG A 149 -13.01 -8.73 15.39
N ILE A 150 -14.10 -7.99 15.52
CA ILE A 150 -14.10 -6.55 15.35
C ILE A 150 -14.68 -5.88 16.60
N LYS A 151 -14.15 -4.70 16.90
CA LYS A 151 -14.73 -3.81 17.91
C LYS A 151 -15.59 -2.77 17.20
N THR A 152 -16.85 -2.68 17.58
CA THR A 152 -17.83 -1.70 17.07
C THR A 152 -18.29 -0.76 18.19
N PRO A 153 -18.98 0.33 17.89
CA PRO A 153 -19.56 1.21 18.92
C PRO A 153 -20.53 0.50 19.88
N THR A 154 -21.12 -0.60 19.44
CA THR A 154 -22.11 -1.38 20.23
C THR A 154 -21.53 -2.63 20.88
N GLY A 155 -20.21 -2.85 20.82
CA GLY A 155 -19.53 -4.00 21.38
C GLY A 155 -18.74 -4.79 20.34
N GLU A 156 -18.20 -5.93 20.76
CA GLU A 156 -17.46 -6.82 19.88
C GLU A 156 -18.40 -7.71 19.04
N LYS A 157 -17.94 -8.02 17.83
CA LYS A 157 -18.61 -8.94 16.92
C LYS A 157 -17.61 -9.88 16.28
N THR A 158 -18.02 -11.09 15.99
CA THR A 158 -17.26 -12.04 15.18
C THR A 158 -17.90 -12.12 13.79
N LEU A 159 -17.10 -11.87 12.76
CA LEU A 159 -17.51 -11.88 11.36
C LEU A 159 -16.86 -13.10 10.67
N LYS A 160 -17.66 -13.99 10.14
CA LYS A 160 -17.18 -15.07 9.28
C LYS A 160 -16.51 -14.48 8.04
N ASN A 161 -15.38 -15.02 7.63
CA ASN A 161 -14.72 -14.66 6.37
C ASN A 161 -13.77 -15.75 5.91
N ASP A 162 -13.67 -15.90 4.59
CA ASP A 162 -12.73 -16.78 3.91
C ASP A 162 -11.43 -16.03 3.60
N PHE A 163 -11.52 -14.72 3.29
CA PHE A 163 -10.40 -13.85 2.92
C PHE A 163 -10.49 -12.50 3.61
N VAL A 164 -9.33 -11.89 3.82
CA VAL A 164 -9.20 -10.55 4.39
C VAL A 164 -8.30 -9.69 3.50
N PHE A 165 -8.80 -8.55 3.06
CA PHE A 165 -8.00 -7.51 2.42
C PHE A 165 -7.75 -6.37 3.41
N ALA A 166 -6.52 -6.25 3.90
CA ALA A 166 -6.07 -5.17 4.78
C ALA A 166 -5.58 -3.97 3.94
N LEU A 167 -6.51 -3.17 3.41
CA LEU A 167 -6.24 -2.04 2.53
C LEU A 167 -6.14 -0.73 3.33
N THR A 168 -5.20 -0.69 4.26
CA THR A 168 -5.03 0.38 5.26
C THR A 168 -4.09 1.50 4.80
N GLY A 169 -3.64 1.43 3.54
CA GLY A 169 -2.70 2.35 2.93
C GLY A 169 -1.30 1.78 2.84
N TYR A 170 -0.39 2.57 2.31
CA TYR A 170 0.98 2.17 2.00
C TYR A 170 1.96 3.27 2.38
N HIS A 171 3.23 2.94 2.38
CA HIS A 171 4.32 3.89 2.53
C HIS A 171 5.53 3.47 1.68
N PRO A 172 6.44 4.41 1.35
CA PRO A 172 7.70 4.10 0.67
C PRO A 172 8.53 3.09 1.46
N ASP A 173 9.45 2.40 0.79
CA ASP A 173 10.46 1.62 1.48
C ASP A 173 11.46 2.54 2.19
N TYR A 174 11.12 2.92 3.41
CA TYR A 174 11.97 3.80 4.23
C TYR A 174 13.31 3.18 4.58
N ASP A 175 13.40 1.85 4.65
CA ASP A 175 14.65 1.17 4.97
C ASP A 175 15.62 1.27 3.79
N PHE A 176 15.12 1.13 2.58
CA PHE A 176 15.89 1.40 1.36
C PHE A 176 16.38 2.85 1.31
N LEU A 177 15.53 3.83 1.59
CA LEU A 177 15.93 5.24 1.60
C LEU A 177 16.99 5.53 2.66
N LYS A 178 16.85 4.98 3.86
CA LYS A 178 17.85 5.10 4.92
C LYS A 178 19.16 4.42 4.55
N ALA A 179 19.11 3.26 3.89
CA ALA A 179 20.31 2.57 3.41
C ALA A 179 21.08 3.39 2.38
N LEU A 180 20.41 4.25 1.61
CA LEU A 180 21.03 5.24 0.73
C LEU A 180 21.61 6.45 1.48
N GLY A 181 21.48 6.51 2.81
CA GLY A 181 21.90 7.66 3.63
C GLY A 181 20.92 8.84 3.62
N ILE A 182 19.73 8.67 3.05
CA ILE A 182 18.72 9.73 2.98
C ILE A 182 18.08 9.91 4.37
N ARG A 183 18.12 11.13 4.89
CA ARG A 183 17.50 11.49 6.17
C ARG A 183 15.99 11.67 5.99
N MET A 184 15.22 11.22 6.99
CA MET A 184 13.78 11.33 7.03
C MET A 184 13.36 12.33 8.12
N GLN A 185 12.38 13.18 7.83
CA GLN A 185 11.84 14.17 8.78
C GLN A 185 10.59 13.60 9.47
N ALA A 186 10.56 13.69 10.79
CA ALA A 186 9.34 13.43 11.57
C ALA A 186 8.40 14.66 11.51
N PRO A 187 7.09 14.48 11.67
CA PRO A 187 6.38 13.21 11.94
C PRO A 187 5.98 12.43 10.68
N ASP A 188 6.01 13.04 9.52
CA ASP A 188 5.43 12.52 8.27
C ASP A 188 6.41 11.67 7.44
N MET A 189 7.57 11.37 7.99
CA MET A 189 8.60 10.55 7.34
C MET A 189 8.96 11.06 5.93
N ARG A 190 8.95 12.37 5.74
CA ARG A 190 9.34 13.00 4.48
C ARG A 190 10.86 12.92 4.31
N PRO A 191 11.35 12.47 3.14
CA PRO A 191 12.78 12.51 2.88
C PRO A 191 13.29 13.94 2.76
N VAL A 192 14.48 14.20 3.31
CA VAL A 192 15.15 15.50 3.20
C VAL A 192 15.65 15.69 1.78
N CYS A 193 15.19 16.74 1.11
CA CYS A 193 15.71 17.17 -0.18
C CYS A 193 15.58 18.68 -0.37
N ASP A 194 16.37 19.21 -1.26
CA ASP A 194 16.25 20.61 -1.70
C ASP A 194 14.93 20.78 -2.47
N PRO A 195 14.11 21.80 -2.15
CA PRO A 195 12.79 21.96 -2.77
C PRO A 195 12.82 22.41 -4.23
N GLN A 196 13.96 22.88 -4.74
CA GLN A 196 14.10 23.33 -6.12
C GLN A 196 14.76 22.29 -7.02
N THR A 197 15.82 21.64 -6.52
CA THR A 197 16.57 20.65 -7.28
C THR A 197 16.11 19.22 -7.03
N PHE A 198 15.42 18.97 -5.92
CA PHE A 198 15.08 17.65 -5.40
C PHE A 198 16.30 16.76 -5.08
N GLU A 199 17.48 17.34 -4.97
CA GLU A 199 18.66 16.65 -4.48
C GLU A 199 18.51 16.34 -2.99
N SER A 200 18.75 15.10 -2.62
CA SER A 200 18.68 14.68 -1.22
C SER A 200 19.84 15.25 -0.40
N ASN A 201 19.86 14.96 0.90
CA ASN A 201 21.04 15.27 1.74
C ASN A 201 22.29 14.47 1.34
N VAL A 202 22.17 13.50 0.44
CA VAL A 202 23.30 12.76 -0.13
C VAL A 202 23.60 13.34 -1.51
N PRO A 203 24.76 13.99 -1.71
CA PRO A 203 25.12 14.60 -2.99
C PRO A 203 25.01 13.59 -4.15
N GLY A 204 24.43 14.01 -5.27
CA GLY A 204 24.24 13.18 -6.46
C GLY A 204 23.05 12.23 -6.43
N ILE A 205 22.30 12.14 -5.33
CA ILE A 205 21.05 11.37 -5.22
C ILE A 205 19.85 12.32 -5.19
N TYR A 206 18.97 12.19 -6.16
CA TYR A 206 17.76 12.99 -6.36
C TYR A 206 16.52 12.18 -6.07
N LEU A 207 15.45 12.85 -5.65
CA LEU A 207 14.15 12.23 -5.37
C LEU A 207 13.10 12.74 -6.34
N ALA A 208 12.26 11.85 -6.88
CA ALA A 208 11.21 12.22 -7.81
C ALA A 208 9.88 11.52 -7.53
N GLY A 209 8.77 12.19 -7.85
CA GLY A 209 7.42 11.65 -7.70
C GLY A 209 6.89 11.74 -6.28
N VAL A 210 5.90 10.89 -5.96
CA VAL A 210 5.16 10.96 -4.69
C VAL A 210 6.01 10.68 -3.44
N ILE A 211 7.17 10.08 -3.62
CA ILE A 211 8.12 9.79 -2.53
C ILE A 211 8.53 11.07 -1.75
N VAL A 212 8.57 12.23 -2.41
CA VAL A 212 8.94 13.51 -1.78
C VAL A 212 7.84 14.10 -0.89
N ALA A 213 6.62 13.57 -0.98
CA ALA A 213 5.46 14.09 -0.23
C ALA A 213 5.38 13.61 1.22
N GLY A 214 6.11 12.53 1.58
CA GLY A 214 6.01 11.89 2.89
C GLY A 214 4.73 11.07 3.08
N ALA A 215 4.56 10.49 4.27
CA ALA A 215 3.34 9.81 4.65
C ALA A 215 2.23 10.83 4.96
N LYS A 216 1.06 10.70 4.35
CA LYS A 216 -0.15 11.52 4.61
C LYS A 216 -1.21 10.71 5.33
#